data_e555ac45b44e68c0d3a3eab989ae13d3
#
_entry.id   e555ac45b44e68c0d3a3eab989ae13d3
#
_cell.length_a   1.000
_cell.length_b   1.000
_cell.length_c   1.000
_cell.angle_alpha   90.00
_cell.angle_beta   90.00
_cell.angle_gamma   90.00
#
_symmetry.space_group_name_H-M   'P 1'
#
loop_
_entity.id
_entity.type
_entity.pdbx_description
1 polymer ?
#
loop_
_entity_poly.entity_id
_entity_poly.type
_entity_poly.pdbx_seq_one_letter_code
_entity_poly.pdbx_strand_id
1 'polypeptide(L)'
;MHPGRNDPCPCGSGRKYKKCCGLNEDHVASRDVLRVDAIKRAQHDLDERMLRYARLRFGADWLFDALDAYTAGTRVEMSKMEEQFAVPWAMYHWDNAPHRLSLARTFLDSDGDRLPSDQQDVLTSFLNAWLGIWEVTQIEKGRGFVAVDQLSKQERFIHEKRGTETLRMRDSILDMSSIAMESPSCPAFIHTHSVLAMPNRSFGKCAGCAVYERDRHPSRF
;
A
#
# COMPACT_ATOMS: atom_id res chain seq x y z
N MET A 1 2.26 -22.34 -20.87
CA MET A 1 1.99 -23.55 -20.06
C MET A 1 3.17 -23.73 -19.11
N HIS A 2 2.96 -23.69 -17.80
CA HIS A 2 4.01 -23.93 -16.81
C HIS A 2 4.26 -25.44 -16.71
N PRO A 3 5.51 -25.91 -16.73
CA PRO A 3 5.80 -27.35 -16.62
C PRO A 3 5.41 -27.85 -15.21
N GLY A 4 4.91 -29.05 -15.12
CA GLY A 4 4.64 -29.72 -13.84
C GLY A 4 5.93 -29.99 -13.07
N ARG A 5 5.88 -30.05 -11.72
CA ARG A 5 7.08 -30.24 -10.86
C ARG A 5 7.94 -31.43 -11.23
N ASN A 6 7.33 -32.49 -11.76
CA ASN A 6 8.02 -33.74 -12.13
C ASN A 6 8.36 -33.83 -13.61
N ASP A 7 7.93 -32.90 -14.45
CA ASP A 7 8.19 -32.89 -15.88
C ASP A 7 9.67 -32.64 -16.17
N PRO A 8 10.17 -33.05 -17.37
CA PRO A 8 11.49 -32.67 -17.82
C PRO A 8 11.64 -31.14 -17.85
N CYS A 9 12.78 -30.62 -17.38
CA CYS A 9 13.01 -29.20 -17.34
C CYS A 9 13.12 -28.62 -18.76
N PRO A 10 12.39 -27.56 -19.11
CA PRO A 10 12.43 -26.94 -20.44
C PRO A 10 13.78 -26.33 -20.80
N CYS A 11 14.69 -26.16 -19.83
CA CYS A 11 16.05 -25.66 -20.09
C CYS A 11 16.95 -26.70 -20.79
N GLY A 12 16.46 -27.91 -21.06
CA GLY A 12 17.23 -28.96 -21.74
C GLY A 12 18.24 -29.72 -20.86
N SER A 13 18.24 -29.49 -19.54
CA SER A 13 19.19 -30.14 -18.60
C SER A 13 18.94 -31.64 -18.38
N GLY A 14 17.85 -32.21 -18.88
CA GLY A 14 17.42 -33.57 -18.62
C GLY A 14 16.96 -33.87 -17.20
N ARG A 15 17.00 -32.89 -16.31
CA ARG A 15 16.56 -33.00 -14.90
C ARG A 15 15.05 -32.70 -14.80
N LYS A 16 14.42 -33.25 -13.73
CA LYS A 16 13.04 -32.85 -13.40
C LYS A 16 12.99 -31.35 -13.05
N TYR A 17 11.92 -30.65 -13.47
CA TYR A 17 11.75 -29.20 -13.26
C TYR A 17 12.03 -28.79 -11.82
N LYS A 18 11.43 -29.48 -10.82
CA LYS A 18 11.66 -29.24 -9.39
C LYS A 18 13.11 -29.38 -8.90
N LYS A 19 13.98 -30.05 -9.66
CA LYS A 19 15.42 -30.26 -9.37
C LYS A 19 16.33 -29.43 -10.27
N CYS A 20 15.77 -28.48 -11.00
CA CYS A 20 16.48 -27.60 -11.91
C CYS A 20 15.95 -26.17 -11.83
N CYS A 21 15.26 -25.64 -12.84
CA CYS A 21 14.76 -24.26 -12.85
C CYS A 21 13.72 -24.01 -11.75
N GLY A 22 12.91 -24.99 -11.39
CA GLY A 22 11.95 -24.88 -10.28
C GLY A 22 12.58 -24.65 -8.91
N LEU A 23 13.83 -25.08 -8.68
CA LEU A 23 14.57 -24.73 -7.45
C LEU A 23 14.84 -23.23 -7.34
N ASN A 24 15.21 -22.60 -8.45
CA ASN A 24 15.48 -21.17 -8.45
C ASN A 24 14.19 -20.36 -8.22
N GLU A 25 13.07 -20.79 -8.79
CA GLU A 25 11.77 -20.15 -8.57
C GLU A 25 11.32 -20.27 -7.10
N ASP A 26 11.44 -21.46 -6.50
CA ASP A 26 11.13 -21.66 -5.07
C ASP A 26 12.04 -20.80 -4.17
N HIS A 27 13.32 -20.62 -4.50
CA HIS A 27 14.24 -19.77 -3.76
C HIS A 27 13.95 -18.28 -3.92
N VAL A 28 13.60 -17.82 -5.12
CA VAL A 28 13.19 -16.44 -5.37
C VAL A 28 11.91 -16.12 -4.61
N ALA A 29 10.89 -16.96 -4.73
CA ALA A 29 9.63 -16.80 -4.01
C ALA A 29 9.83 -16.77 -2.48
N SER A 30 10.75 -17.57 -1.94
CA SER A 30 11.07 -17.56 -0.51
C SER A 30 11.75 -16.27 -0.06
N ARG A 31 12.67 -15.71 -0.87
CA ARG A 31 13.31 -14.43 -0.57
C ARG A 31 12.33 -13.27 -0.62
N ASP A 32 11.43 -13.26 -1.60
CA ASP A 32 10.40 -12.22 -1.71
C ASP A 32 9.47 -12.23 -0.49
N VAL A 33 9.07 -13.41 -0.02
CA VAL A 33 8.26 -13.55 1.20
C VAL A 33 8.99 -12.99 2.42
N LEU A 34 10.26 -13.36 2.61
CA LEU A 34 11.06 -12.88 3.75
C LEU A 34 11.26 -11.37 3.71
N ARG A 35 11.45 -10.81 2.51
CA ARG A 35 11.56 -9.37 2.29
C ARG A 35 10.25 -8.65 2.64
N VAL A 36 9.12 -9.14 2.15
CA VAL A 36 7.79 -8.59 2.47
C VAL A 36 7.53 -8.61 3.96
N ASP A 37 7.84 -9.72 4.65
CA ASP A 37 7.67 -9.82 6.10
C ASP A 37 8.60 -8.88 6.88
N ALA A 38 9.81 -8.62 6.38
CA ALA A 38 10.73 -7.66 6.98
C ALA A 38 10.19 -6.23 6.86
N ILE A 39 9.69 -5.85 5.68
CA ILE A 39 9.12 -4.51 5.46
C ILE A 39 7.84 -4.30 6.28
N LYS A 40 6.96 -5.30 6.38
CA LYS A 40 5.77 -5.22 7.25
C LYS A 40 6.14 -5.01 8.72
N ARG A 41 7.23 -5.64 9.18
CA ARG A 41 7.73 -5.40 10.55
C ARG A 41 8.29 -3.99 10.71
N ALA A 42 9.14 -3.56 9.78
CA ALA A 42 9.72 -2.21 9.81
C ALA A 42 8.62 -1.13 9.79
N GLN A 43 7.57 -1.33 9.00
CA GLN A 43 6.41 -0.46 8.98
C GLN A 43 5.68 -0.43 10.32
N HIS A 44 5.37 -1.59 10.88
CA HIS A 44 4.68 -1.66 12.17
C HIS A 44 5.45 -0.92 13.28
N ASP A 45 6.76 -1.16 13.37
CA ASP A 45 7.63 -0.48 14.32
C ASP A 45 7.70 1.04 14.07
N LEU A 46 7.68 1.46 12.80
CA LEU A 46 7.65 2.85 12.39
C LEU A 46 6.33 3.51 12.79
N ASP A 47 5.20 2.87 12.51
CA ASP A 47 3.87 3.39 12.83
C ASP A 47 3.72 3.60 14.35
N GLU A 48 4.20 2.67 15.18
CA GLU A 48 4.21 2.84 16.63
C GLU A 48 5.07 4.04 17.09
N ARG A 49 6.23 4.22 16.47
CA ARG A 49 7.12 5.37 16.76
C ARG A 49 6.46 6.68 16.38
N MET A 50 5.86 6.76 15.20
CA MET A 50 5.18 7.96 14.72
C MET A 50 3.97 8.32 15.58
N LEU A 51 3.15 7.35 15.98
CA LEU A 51 2.01 7.59 16.87
C LEU A 51 2.46 8.06 18.27
N ARG A 52 3.55 7.51 18.78
CA ARG A 52 4.15 7.99 20.04
C ARG A 52 4.66 9.42 19.90
N TYR A 53 5.35 9.73 18.82
CA TYR A 53 5.82 11.09 18.51
C TYR A 53 4.64 12.05 18.38
N ALA A 54 3.58 11.70 17.66
CA ALA A 54 2.38 12.50 17.52
C ALA A 54 1.78 12.86 18.88
N ARG A 55 1.63 11.86 19.76
CA ARG A 55 1.09 12.05 21.11
C ARG A 55 1.93 13.00 21.96
N LEU A 56 3.25 12.90 21.87
CA LEU A 56 4.17 13.76 22.62
C LEU A 56 4.24 15.18 22.04
N ARG A 57 4.16 15.33 20.72
CA ARG A 57 4.38 16.59 20.01
C ARG A 57 3.12 17.41 19.84
N PHE A 58 1.98 16.74 19.60
CA PHE A 58 0.71 17.37 19.25
C PHE A 58 -0.38 17.14 20.31
N GLY A 59 -0.14 16.26 21.29
CA GLY A 59 -1.10 15.94 22.35
C GLY A 59 -1.81 14.60 22.15
N ALA A 60 -2.54 14.18 23.19
CA ALA A 60 -3.23 12.89 23.20
C ALA A 60 -4.38 12.82 22.18
N ASP A 61 -5.01 13.94 21.90
CA ASP A 61 -6.20 14.04 21.06
C ASP A 61 -5.88 14.16 19.57
N TRP A 62 -4.58 14.20 19.19
CA TRP A 62 -4.15 14.38 17.81
C TRP A 62 -4.84 13.41 16.82
N LEU A 63 -4.92 12.12 17.18
CA LEU A 63 -5.56 11.13 16.31
C LEU A 63 -7.07 11.36 16.21
N PHE A 64 -7.70 11.76 17.31
CA PHE A 64 -9.12 12.09 17.31
C PHE A 64 -9.41 13.28 16.39
N ASP A 65 -8.62 14.35 16.47
CA ASP A 65 -8.75 15.52 15.60
C ASP A 65 -8.56 15.16 14.11
N ALA A 66 -7.59 14.27 13.82
CA ALA A 66 -7.35 13.79 12.47
C ALA A 66 -8.54 12.96 11.94
N LEU A 67 -9.10 12.08 12.75
CA LEU A 67 -10.25 11.26 12.36
C LEU A 67 -11.54 12.10 12.24
N ASP A 68 -11.73 13.11 13.08
CA ASP A 68 -12.82 14.08 12.94
C ASP A 68 -12.68 14.87 11.62
N ALA A 69 -11.47 15.28 11.26
CA ALA A 69 -11.19 15.89 9.96
C ALA A 69 -11.45 14.95 8.79
N TYR A 70 -11.10 13.65 8.91
CA TYR A 70 -11.35 12.63 7.90
C TYR A 70 -12.86 12.48 7.61
N THR A 71 -13.67 12.50 8.66
CA THR A 71 -15.14 12.40 8.56
C THR A 71 -15.83 13.74 8.31
N ALA A 72 -15.07 14.82 8.06
CA ALA A 72 -15.58 16.19 7.91
C ALA A 72 -16.49 16.64 9.08
N GLY A 73 -16.14 16.22 10.31
CA GLY A 73 -16.85 16.58 11.54
C GLY A 73 -18.24 15.93 11.71
N THR A 74 -18.56 14.93 10.87
CA THR A 74 -19.90 14.29 10.91
C THR A 74 -20.11 13.39 12.12
N ARG A 75 -19.06 13.09 12.90
CA ARG A 75 -19.07 12.18 14.07
C ARG A 75 -19.75 10.83 13.81
N VAL A 76 -19.65 10.33 12.59
CA VAL A 76 -20.14 9.00 12.24
C VAL A 76 -19.21 7.97 12.87
N GLU A 77 -19.77 6.95 13.50
CA GLU A 77 -18.99 5.81 13.97
C GLU A 77 -18.38 5.11 12.75
N MET A 78 -17.05 5.14 12.67
CA MET A 78 -16.32 4.50 11.58
C MET A 78 -16.33 2.99 11.76
N SER A 79 -16.55 2.29 10.67
CA SER A 79 -16.34 0.84 10.62
C SER A 79 -14.84 0.53 10.73
N LYS A 80 -14.50 -0.66 11.19
CA LYS A 80 -13.08 -1.14 11.21
C LYS A 80 -12.41 -1.05 9.85
N MET A 81 -13.18 -1.13 8.79
CA MET A 81 -12.69 -0.99 7.42
C MET A 81 -12.31 0.46 7.11
N GLU A 82 -13.13 1.43 7.51
CA GLU A 82 -12.82 2.85 7.33
C GLU A 82 -11.61 3.27 8.15
N GLU A 83 -11.48 2.77 9.39
CA GLU A 83 -10.30 3.02 10.24
C GLU A 83 -8.99 2.60 9.56
N GLN A 84 -8.99 1.51 8.77
CA GLN A 84 -7.82 1.02 8.05
C GLN A 84 -7.31 2.01 6.98
N PHE A 85 -8.16 2.90 6.49
CA PHE A 85 -7.77 3.97 5.58
C PHE A 85 -7.57 5.30 6.31
N ALA A 86 -8.42 5.60 7.28
CA ALA A 86 -8.40 6.86 8.00
C ALA A 86 -7.12 7.06 8.82
N VAL A 87 -6.63 6.01 9.51
CA VAL A 87 -5.40 6.12 10.32
C VAL A 87 -4.16 6.36 9.44
N PRO A 88 -3.89 5.60 8.37
CA PRO A 88 -2.80 5.92 7.46
C PRO A 88 -2.95 7.29 6.79
N TRP A 89 -4.16 7.67 6.40
CA TRP A 89 -4.40 9.01 5.88
C TRP A 89 -4.00 10.08 6.90
N ALA A 90 -4.39 9.92 8.16
CA ALA A 90 -4.03 10.84 9.23
C ALA A 90 -2.50 10.95 9.42
N MET A 91 -1.80 9.82 9.32
CA MET A 91 -0.34 9.77 9.52
C MET A 91 0.44 10.36 8.35
N TYR A 92 0.06 10.07 7.12
CA TYR A 92 0.88 10.36 5.94
C TYR A 92 0.37 11.52 5.10
N HIS A 93 -0.93 11.84 5.14
CA HIS A 93 -1.56 12.77 4.20
C HIS A 93 -2.32 13.91 4.86
N TRP A 94 -2.67 13.81 6.15
CA TRP A 94 -3.35 14.88 6.83
C TRP A 94 -2.38 16.01 7.20
N ASP A 95 -2.58 17.16 6.56
CA ASP A 95 -1.81 18.36 6.85
C ASP A 95 -2.37 19.03 8.12
N ASN A 96 -1.74 18.77 9.25
CA ASN A 96 -2.16 19.34 10.53
C ASN A 96 -1.85 20.85 10.57
N ALA A 97 -2.88 21.68 10.75
CA ALA A 97 -2.67 23.08 11.07
C ALA A 97 -2.08 23.20 12.49
N PRO A 98 -1.11 24.11 12.77
CA PRO A 98 -0.67 25.23 11.93
C PRO A 98 0.48 24.92 10.96
N HIS A 99 1.05 23.72 11.03
CA HIS A 99 2.33 23.42 10.36
C HIS A 99 2.19 23.06 8.88
N ARG A 100 0.99 22.74 8.39
CA ARG A 100 0.70 22.32 7.01
C ARG A 100 1.60 21.17 6.50
N LEU A 101 2.02 20.32 7.41
CA LEU A 101 2.81 19.12 7.11
C LEU A 101 2.14 17.92 7.75
N SER A 102 2.19 16.79 7.06
CA SER A 102 1.72 15.53 7.65
C SER A 102 2.60 15.11 8.83
N LEU A 103 2.06 14.23 9.69
CA LEU A 103 2.83 13.65 10.78
C LEU A 103 4.11 12.99 10.26
N ALA A 104 4.00 12.19 9.19
CA ALA A 104 5.13 11.48 8.59
C ALA A 104 6.23 12.45 8.12
N ARG A 105 5.87 13.57 7.50
CA ARG A 105 6.85 14.58 7.07
C ARG A 105 7.50 15.26 8.27
N THR A 106 6.71 15.67 9.26
CA THR A 106 7.24 16.31 10.49
C THR A 106 8.16 15.35 11.24
N PHE A 107 7.82 14.06 11.30
CA PHE A 107 8.63 13.04 11.93
C PHE A 107 9.94 12.79 11.18
N LEU A 108 9.88 12.72 9.84
CA LEU A 108 11.09 12.58 9.02
C LEU A 108 12.06 13.73 9.25
N ASP A 109 11.55 14.96 9.28
CA ASP A 109 12.38 16.17 9.44
C ASP A 109 13.01 16.26 10.85
N SER A 110 12.38 15.67 11.89
CA SER A 110 12.89 15.76 13.29
C SER A 110 13.70 14.55 13.73
N ASP A 111 13.29 13.35 13.34
CA ASP A 111 13.82 12.09 13.86
C ASP A 111 14.26 11.11 12.74
N GLY A 112 14.11 11.49 11.48
CA GLY A 112 14.43 10.64 10.33
C GLY A 112 15.83 10.08 10.36
N ASP A 113 16.83 10.89 10.68
CA ASP A 113 18.26 10.48 10.73
C ASP A 113 18.55 9.44 11.82
N ARG A 114 17.67 9.29 12.81
CA ARG A 114 17.79 8.33 13.91
C ARG A 114 17.11 7.00 13.64
N LEU A 115 16.38 6.90 12.52
CA LEU A 115 15.69 5.69 12.13
C LEU A 115 16.67 4.66 11.56
N PRO A 116 16.44 3.36 11.78
CA PRO A 116 17.07 2.30 10.99
C PRO A 116 16.78 2.51 9.49
N SER A 117 17.72 2.10 8.64
CA SER A 117 17.61 2.33 7.19
C SER A 117 16.36 1.73 6.57
N ASP A 118 15.93 0.55 7.02
CA ASP A 118 14.71 -0.09 6.57
C ASP A 118 13.44 0.72 6.91
N GLN A 119 13.41 1.38 8.08
CA GLN A 119 12.33 2.27 8.46
C GLN A 119 12.37 3.61 7.70
N GLN A 120 13.55 4.15 7.41
CA GLN A 120 13.70 5.35 6.57
C GLN A 120 13.14 5.09 5.16
N ASP A 121 13.48 3.93 4.59
CA ASP A 121 13.02 3.52 3.27
C ASP A 121 11.49 3.38 3.23
N VAL A 122 10.92 2.74 4.25
CA VAL A 122 9.46 2.61 4.40
C VAL A 122 8.81 3.98 4.51
N LEU A 123 9.29 4.86 5.40
CA LEU A 123 8.74 6.20 5.59
C LEU A 123 8.76 7.02 4.31
N THR A 124 9.89 7.01 3.59
CA THR A 124 10.03 7.71 2.32
C THR A 124 9.07 7.16 1.26
N SER A 125 8.92 5.85 1.21
CA SER A 125 8.00 5.20 0.28
C SER A 125 6.54 5.60 0.54
N PHE A 126 6.12 5.64 1.82
CA PHE A 126 4.76 6.03 2.18
C PHE A 126 4.46 7.52 1.99
N LEU A 127 5.45 8.40 2.16
CA LEU A 127 5.30 9.82 1.85
C LEU A 127 4.99 10.05 0.35
N ASN A 128 5.38 9.13 -0.50
CA ASN A 128 5.11 9.16 -1.94
C ASN A 128 3.95 8.23 -2.34
N ALA A 129 3.28 7.60 -1.38
CA ALA A 129 2.14 6.75 -1.66
C ALA A 129 0.89 7.59 -1.96
N TRP A 130 -0.02 7.02 -2.73
CA TRP A 130 -1.32 7.64 -2.99
C TRP A 130 -2.43 6.59 -2.95
N LEU A 131 -3.62 7.04 -2.58
CA LEU A 131 -4.81 6.23 -2.65
C LEU A 131 -5.26 6.13 -4.10
N GLY A 132 -5.31 4.92 -4.65
CA GLY A 132 -5.69 4.64 -6.02
C GLY A 132 -6.86 3.66 -6.12
N ILE A 133 -7.54 3.71 -7.25
CA ILE A 133 -8.55 2.71 -7.65
C ILE A 133 -7.88 1.81 -8.67
N TRP A 134 -7.72 0.54 -8.30
CA TRP A 134 -6.99 -0.43 -9.09
C TRP A 134 -7.90 -1.52 -9.62
N GLU A 135 -7.75 -1.92 -10.87
CA GLU A 135 -8.45 -3.06 -11.46
C GLU A 135 -7.52 -4.27 -11.49
N VAL A 136 -7.99 -5.40 -10.96
CA VAL A 136 -7.25 -6.66 -10.95
C VAL A 136 -7.23 -7.26 -12.34
N THR A 137 -6.03 -7.43 -12.92
CA THR A 137 -5.83 -7.94 -14.28
C THR A 137 -5.28 -9.38 -14.31
N GLN A 138 -4.57 -9.80 -13.27
CA GLN A 138 -4.03 -11.16 -13.15
C GLN A 138 -3.96 -11.57 -11.69
N ILE A 139 -4.18 -12.85 -11.39
CA ILE A 139 -4.10 -13.40 -10.02
C ILE A 139 -3.12 -14.57 -10.00
N GLU A 140 -2.12 -14.46 -9.10
CA GLU A 140 -1.18 -15.54 -8.78
C GLU A 140 -1.52 -16.09 -7.39
N LYS A 141 -2.29 -17.18 -7.35
CA LYS A 141 -2.77 -17.77 -6.09
C LYS A 141 -1.63 -18.00 -5.09
N GLY A 142 -1.82 -17.54 -3.86
CA GLY A 142 -0.87 -17.67 -2.76
C GLY A 142 0.35 -16.75 -2.83
N ARG A 143 0.44 -15.87 -3.85
CA ARG A 143 1.51 -14.85 -3.97
C ARG A 143 0.96 -13.44 -3.97
N GLY A 144 0.03 -13.14 -4.86
CA GLY A 144 -0.51 -11.81 -5.05
C GLY A 144 -1.26 -11.69 -6.37
N PHE A 145 -1.37 -10.48 -6.85
CA PHE A 145 -2.08 -10.18 -8.10
C PHE A 145 -1.49 -8.96 -8.81
N VAL A 146 -1.71 -8.90 -10.11
CA VAL A 146 -1.40 -7.71 -10.92
C VAL A 146 -2.64 -6.83 -10.94
N ALA A 147 -2.45 -5.54 -10.73
CA ALA A 147 -3.51 -4.55 -10.83
C ALA A 147 -3.06 -3.30 -11.60
N VAL A 148 -4.01 -2.66 -12.27
CA VAL A 148 -3.81 -1.43 -13.05
C VAL A 148 -4.54 -0.29 -12.38
N ASP A 149 -3.82 0.77 -12.03
CA ASP A 149 -4.42 2.00 -11.52
C ASP A 149 -5.30 2.64 -12.59
N GLN A 150 -6.55 2.89 -12.24
CA GLN A 150 -7.53 3.41 -13.19
C GLN A 150 -7.29 4.86 -13.60
N LEU A 151 -6.52 5.63 -12.81
CA LEU A 151 -6.17 7.01 -13.12
C LEU A 151 -4.85 7.11 -13.89
N SER A 152 -3.76 6.60 -13.31
CA SER A 152 -2.42 6.71 -13.92
C SER A 152 -2.13 5.68 -15.00
N LYS A 153 -2.95 4.60 -15.07
CA LYS A 153 -2.75 3.43 -15.94
C LYS A 153 -1.46 2.66 -15.68
N GLN A 154 -0.83 2.89 -14.53
CA GLN A 154 0.32 2.12 -14.11
C GLN A 154 -0.10 0.71 -13.70
N GLU A 155 0.66 -0.28 -14.13
CA GLU A 155 0.49 -1.68 -13.76
C GLU A 155 1.46 -2.04 -12.64
N ARG A 156 0.99 -2.82 -11.66
CA ARG A 156 1.79 -3.25 -10.51
C ARG A 156 1.42 -4.65 -10.04
N PHE A 157 2.43 -5.37 -9.54
CA PHE A 157 2.21 -6.62 -8.82
C PHE A 157 2.08 -6.32 -7.32
N ILE A 158 0.94 -6.69 -6.74
CA ILE A 158 0.62 -6.48 -5.32
C ILE A 158 0.79 -7.79 -4.57
N HIS A 159 1.69 -7.81 -3.58
CA HIS A 159 1.96 -8.98 -2.74
C HIS A 159 0.90 -9.12 -1.64
N GLU A 160 -0.23 -9.75 -1.96
CA GLU A 160 -1.30 -10.01 -0.99
C GLU A 160 -1.86 -11.42 -1.16
N LYS A 161 -1.47 -12.32 -0.25
CA LYS A 161 -1.82 -13.75 -0.34
C LYS A 161 -3.30 -14.00 -0.10
N ARG A 162 -3.87 -13.37 0.94
CA ARG A 162 -5.27 -13.60 1.33
C ARG A 162 -6.23 -13.06 0.28
N GLY A 163 -5.92 -11.92 -0.31
CA GLY A 163 -6.71 -11.34 -1.39
C GLY A 163 -6.86 -12.29 -2.58
N THR A 164 -5.86 -13.14 -2.86
CA THR A 164 -5.92 -14.09 -3.99
C THR A 164 -6.97 -15.19 -3.84
N GLU A 165 -7.53 -15.38 -2.64
CA GLU A 165 -8.59 -16.38 -2.41
C GLU A 165 -9.98 -15.83 -2.73
N THR A 166 -10.16 -14.52 -2.63
CA THR A 166 -11.47 -13.87 -2.77
C THR A 166 -11.58 -12.98 -3.99
N LEU A 167 -10.47 -12.36 -4.42
CA LEU A 167 -10.43 -11.48 -5.58
C LEU A 167 -10.67 -12.25 -6.89
N ARG A 168 -11.30 -11.56 -7.84
CA ARG A 168 -11.53 -12.02 -9.21
C ARG A 168 -10.90 -11.03 -10.18
N MET A 169 -10.62 -11.50 -11.39
CA MET A 169 -10.22 -10.61 -12.48
C MET A 169 -11.31 -9.55 -12.73
N ARG A 170 -10.89 -8.31 -12.96
CA ARG A 170 -11.72 -7.11 -13.10
C ARG A 170 -12.40 -6.62 -11.82
N ASP A 171 -12.10 -7.20 -10.66
CA ASP A 171 -12.50 -6.56 -9.42
C ASP A 171 -11.76 -5.23 -9.29
N SER A 172 -12.48 -4.22 -8.82
CA SER A 172 -11.89 -2.94 -8.46
C SER A 172 -11.54 -2.96 -6.99
N ILE A 173 -10.34 -2.53 -6.67
CA ILE A 173 -9.85 -2.41 -5.30
C ILE A 173 -9.47 -0.97 -5.02
N LEU A 174 -9.72 -0.54 -3.79
CA LEU A 174 -9.18 0.70 -3.25
C LEU A 174 -7.93 0.35 -2.46
N ASP A 175 -6.81 0.96 -2.82
CA ASP A 175 -5.54 0.66 -2.18
C ASP A 175 -4.65 1.89 -2.07
N MET A 176 -3.93 1.98 -0.96
CA MET A 176 -2.87 2.96 -0.78
C MET A 176 -1.53 2.30 -1.12
N SER A 177 -1.11 2.49 -2.36
CA SER A 177 0.13 1.89 -2.86
C SER A 177 1.32 2.76 -2.55
N SER A 178 2.32 2.17 -1.88
CA SER A 178 3.66 2.74 -1.78
C SER A 178 4.61 2.05 -2.75
N ILE A 179 5.55 2.81 -3.31
CA ILE A 179 6.67 2.24 -4.06
C ILE A 179 7.70 1.78 -3.04
N ALA A 180 7.64 0.53 -2.61
CA ALA A 180 8.71 -0.02 -1.81
C ALA A 180 9.88 -0.37 -2.72
N MET A 181 10.92 0.45 -2.67
CA MET A 181 12.27 0.28 -3.21
C MET A 181 12.40 -0.61 -4.45
N GLU A 182 12.57 0.03 -5.59
CA GLU A 182 13.00 -0.63 -6.81
C GLU A 182 14.37 -1.30 -6.62
N SER A 183 14.37 -2.63 -6.55
CA SER A 183 15.54 -3.39 -6.98
C SER A 183 15.43 -3.53 -8.50
N PRO A 184 16.51 -3.31 -9.27
CA PRO A 184 16.48 -3.43 -10.75
C PRO A 184 16.00 -4.78 -11.27
N SER A 185 15.92 -5.79 -10.42
CA SER A 185 15.58 -7.17 -10.77
C SER A 185 14.14 -7.61 -10.40
N CYS A 186 13.42 -6.83 -9.60
CA CYS A 186 12.00 -7.08 -9.29
C CYS A 186 11.39 -5.90 -8.53
N PRO A 187 10.49 -5.12 -9.13
CA PRO A 187 9.71 -4.11 -8.41
C PRO A 187 8.70 -4.82 -7.51
N ALA A 188 9.09 -5.06 -6.24
CA ALA A 188 8.18 -5.62 -5.27
C ALA A 188 7.41 -4.48 -4.60
N PHE A 189 6.13 -4.35 -4.95
CA PHE A 189 5.22 -3.45 -4.25
C PHE A 189 4.68 -4.16 -3.01
N ILE A 190 4.71 -3.46 -1.89
CA ILE A 190 4.17 -3.95 -0.64
C ILE A 190 2.89 -3.22 -0.37
N HIS A 191 1.86 -4.00 -0.32
CA HIS A 191 0.57 -3.60 0.14
C HIS A 191 0.57 -3.63 1.67
N THR A 192 0.26 -2.53 2.29
CA THR A 192 0.36 -2.37 3.74
C THR A 192 -0.96 -2.12 4.43
N HIS A 193 -2.01 -1.81 3.66
CA HIS A 193 -3.34 -1.57 4.20
C HIS A 193 -4.40 -2.27 3.35
N SER A 194 -5.52 -2.56 3.96
CA SER A 194 -6.59 -3.42 3.47
C SER A 194 -7.04 -3.16 2.05
N VAL A 195 -7.06 -4.22 1.26
CA VAL A 195 -7.71 -4.25 -0.05
C VAL A 195 -9.22 -4.27 0.16
N LEU A 196 -9.90 -3.22 -0.25
CA LEU A 196 -11.35 -3.21 -0.35
C LEU A 196 -11.75 -3.68 -1.75
N ALA A 197 -12.10 -4.95 -1.89
CA ALA A 197 -12.69 -5.45 -3.12
C ALA A 197 -14.10 -4.87 -3.28
N MET A 198 -14.31 -4.07 -4.32
CA MET A 198 -15.63 -3.65 -4.73
C MET A 198 -16.10 -4.61 -5.83
N PRO A 199 -17.19 -5.37 -5.60
CA PRO A 199 -17.74 -6.21 -6.66
C PRO A 199 -18.12 -5.31 -7.84
N ASN A 200 -17.77 -5.73 -9.04
CA ASN A 200 -18.01 -5.02 -10.30
C ASN A 200 -19.52 -4.93 -10.61
N ARG A 201 -20.23 -4.13 -9.81
CA ARG A 201 -21.58 -3.66 -10.13
C ARG A 201 -21.39 -2.29 -10.75
N SER A 202 -21.81 -2.18 -12.03
CA SER A 202 -21.89 -0.93 -12.80
C SER A 202 -22.02 0.28 -11.87
N PHE A 203 -21.10 1.23 -11.98
CA PHE A 203 -21.18 2.52 -11.28
C PHE A 203 -22.48 3.23 -11.65
N GLY A 204 -23.58 2.82 -11.01
CA GLY A 204 -24.80 3.59 -10.94
C GLY A 204 -24.46 4.81 -10.10
N LYS A 205 -24.72 6.00 -10.66
CA LYS A 205 -24.48 7.31 -10.07
C LYS A 205 -24.69 7.30 -8.56
N CYS A 206 -23.62 7.26 -7.78
CA CYS A 206 -23.68 7.60 -6.37
C CYS A 206 -23.93 9.10 -6.26
N ALA A 207 -25.16 9.47 -5.94
CA ALA A 207 -25.49 10.82 -5.48
C ALA A 207 -24.80 11.02 -4.13
N GLY A 208 -23.64 11.65 -4.10
CA GLY A 208 -22.94 11.96 -2.85
C GLY A 208 -21.41 12.13 -2.94
N CYS A 209 -20.76 11.78 -4.04
CA CYS A 209 -19.35 12.16 -4.21
C CYS A 209 -19.26 13.63 -4.63
N ALA A 210 -19.13 14.53 -3.65
CA ALA A 210 -18.69 15.88 -3.91
C ALA A 210 -17.20 15.80 -4.34
N VAL A 211 -16.95 16.02 -5.61
CA VAL A 211 -15.62 16.27 -6.14
C VAL A 211 -15.14 17.58 -5.53
N TYR A 212 -14.13 17.52 -4.69
CA TYR A 212 -13.45 18.70 -4.18
C TYR A 212 -12.59 19.25 -5.32
N GLU A 213 -13.15 20.12 -6.15
CA GLU A 213 -12.38 20.95 -7.07
C GLU A 213 -11.57 21.94 -6.25
N ARG A 214 -10.26 21.74 -6.21
CA ARG A 214 -9.34 22.80 -5.76
C ARG A 214 -9.34 23.89 -6.83
N ASP A 215 -10.03 24.98 -6.56
CA ASP A 215 -9.88 26.22 -7.28
C ASP A 215 -8.40 26.63 -7.29
N ARG A 216 -7.78 26.52 -8.45
CA ARG A 216 -6.51 27.16 -8.75
C ARG A 216 -6.80 28.65 -8.93
N HIS A 217 -6.56 29.41 -7.89
CA HIS A 217 -6.48 30.85 -8.06
C HIS A 217 -5.26 31.19 -8.92
N PRO A 218 -5.42 31.90 -10.05
CA PRO A 218 -4.29 32.43 -10.78
C PRO A 218 -3.72 33.62 -10.01
N SER A 219 -2.46 33.49 -9.58
CA SER A 219 -1.68 34.63 -9.09
C SER A 219 -1.57 35.68 -10.18
N ARG A 220 -2.18 36.83 -9.96
CA ARG A 220 -1.80 38.10 -10.62
C ARG A 220 -1.10 38.97 -9.59
N PHE A 221 0.05 39.45 -10.05
CA PHE A 221 0.98 40.43 -9.50
C PHE A 221 1.93 39.96 -8.41
#